data_cd4346b6d141661e0e484caa158e30a4
#
_entry.id   cd4346b6d141661e0e484caa158e30a4
#
_cell.length_a   1.000
_cell.length_b   1.000
_cell.length_c   1.000
_cell.angle_alpha   90.00
_cell.angle_beta   90.00
_cell.angle_gamma   90.00
#
_symmetry.space_group_name_H-M   'P 1'
#
loop_
_entity.id
_entity.type
_entity.pdbx_description
1 polymer ?
#
loop_
_entity_poly.entity_id
_entity_poly.type
_entity_poly.pdbx_seq_one_letter_code
_entity_poly.pdbx_strand_id
1 'polypeptide(L)'
;MTTDIANDAIKADSNQASSSKTLRITLIALIAILSCYYLWVLYKAVTPNVSIAYKAYYIKNQTLFWQPKQPTLALTIPSSLDMATKVPYLSRAGWEEDADNNARLLNSTGGLYFTVPKAEQKNIHLTVSLSTPLSTPLNIHLNQWTGVLTPTTQANTLVASIPYNALIAGNALQHFTIDTTSPIAIKHIDFSYQEGALAHQTITASHSQDSSPVVNH
;
A
#
# COMPACT_ATOMS: atom_id res chain seq x y z
N MET A 1 -44.92 75.26 19.78
CA MET A 1 -44.71 73.94 20.48
C MET A 1 -44.90 72.74 19.54
N THR A 2 -44.81 72.94 18.21
CA THR A 2 -45.08 71.84 17.21
C THR A 2 -43.85 71.41 16.38
N THR A 3 -42.72 72.06 16.55
CA THR A 3 -41.48 71.77 15.74
C THR A 3 -40.58 70.78 16.36
N ASP A 4 -40.66 70.51 17.67
CA ASP A 4 -39.78 69.58 18.36
C ASP A 4 -40.13 68.07 18.13
N ILE A 5 -41.44 67.81 17.97
CA ILE A 5 -41.94 66.43 17.77
C ILE A 5 -41.52 65.89 16.40
N ALA A 6 -41.43 66.73 15.37
CA ALA A 6 -41.01 66.26 14.03
C ALA A 6 -39.51 65.91 13.94
N ASN A 7 -38.67 66.61 14.70
CA ASN A 7 -37.24 66.36 14.71
C ASN A 7 -36.87 65.06 15.48
N ASP A 8 -37.60 64.70 16.52
CA ASP A 8 -37.39 63.45 17.26
C ASP A 8 -37.85 62.24 16.47
N ALA A 9 -38.92 62.34 15.68
CA ALA A 9 -39.38 61.28 14.81
C ALA A 9 -38.35 60.94 13.67
N ILE A 10 -37.78 62.00 13.05
CA ILE A 10 -36.74 61.80 11.99
C ILE A 10 -35.47 61.25 12.56
N LYS A 11 -35.08 61.54 13.79
CA LYS A 11 -33.88 61.02 14.45
C LYS A 11 -34.05 59.54 14.89
N ALA A 12 -35.24 59.13 15.30
CA ALA A 12 -35.58 57.78 15.64
C ALA A 12 -35.53 56.86 14.40
N ASP A 13 -36.03 57.30 13.26
CA ASP A 13 -36.09 56.53 12.02
C ASP A 13 -34.69 56.35 11.39
N SER A 14 -33.82 57.36 11.47
CA SER A 14 -32.45 57.29 11.02
C SER A 14 -31.60 56.34 11.85
N ASN A 15 -31.80 56.22 13.15
CA ASN A 15 -31.12 55.31 14.05
C ASN A 15 -31.57 53.85 13.81
N GLN A 16 -32.84 53.63 13.51
CA GLN A 16 -33.38 52.29 13.22
C GLN A 16 -32.87 51.76 11.88
N ALA A 17 -32.76 52.59 10.85
CA ALA A 17 -32.19 52.23 9.54
C ALA A 17 -30.69 51.95 9.60
N SER A 18 -29.93 52.65 10.44
CA SER A 18 -28.51 52.39 10.67
C SER A 18 -28.30 51.06 11.43
N SER A 19 -29.09 50.78 12.44
CA SER A 19 -29.01 49.53 13.21
C SER A 19 -29.30 48.30 12.35
N SER A 20 -30.26 48.36 11.44
CA SER A 20 -30.60 47.25 10.54
C SER A 20 -29.48 46.94 9.53
N LYS A 21 -28.78 47.96 9.03
CA LYS A 21 -27.63 47.80 8.13
C LYS A 21 -26.46 47.15 8.85
N THR A 22 -26.15 47.58 10.05
CA THR A 22 -25.08 47.00 10.89
C THR A 22 -25.35 45.55 11.20
N LEU A 23 -26.60 45.21 11.58
CA LEU A 23 -27.00 43.82 11.84
C LEU A 23 -26.83 42.91 10.62
N ARG A 24 -27.22 43.40 9.42
CA ARG A 24 -27.04 42.64 8.16
C ARG A 24 -25.58 42.41 7.83
N ILE A 25 -24.71 43.39 7.98
CA ILE A 25 -23.28 43.28 7.75
C ILE A 25 -22.66 42.27 8.72
N THR A 26 -23.01 42.35 10.00
CA THR A 26 -22.55 41.43 11.02
C THR A 26 -22.99 39.98 10.72
N LEU A 27 -24.23 39.80 10.29
CA LEU A 27 -24.73 38.46 9.92
C LEU A 27 -23.99 37.88 8.71
N ILE A 28 -23.76 38.70 7.67
CA ILE A 28 -23.01 38.27 6.48
C ILE A 28 -21.57 37.91 6.86
N ALA A 29 -20.92 38.72 7.70
CA ALA A 29 -19.58 38.43 8.18
C ALA A 29 -19.50 37.09 8.97
N LEU A 30 -20.49 36.88 9.84
CA LEU A 30 -20.59 35.63 10.61
C LEU A 30 -20.77 34.40 9.70
N ILE A 31 -21.63 34.51 8.69
CA ILE A 31 -21.85 33.45 7.70
C ILE A 31 -20.56 33.18 6.92
N ALA A 32 -19.84 34.22 6.50
CA ALA A 32 -18.59 34.09 5.78
C ALA A 32 -17.50 33.38 6.63
N ILE A 33 -17.35 33.76 7.89
CA ILE A 33 -16.43 33.14 8.83
C ILE A 33 -16.78 31.67 9.04
N LEU A 34 -18.05 31.36 9.25
CA LEU A 34 -18.52 29.99 9.44
C LEU A 34 -18.29 29.12 8.19
N SER A 35 -18.55 29.69 7.00
CA SER A 35 -18.28 29.02 5.72
C SER A 35 -16.78 28.69 5.53
N CYS A 36 -15.91 29.68 5.82
CA CYS A 36 -14.45 29.44 5.78
C CYS A 36 -14.01 28.36 6.77
N TYR A 37 -14.58 28.36 7.97
CA TYR A 37 -14.29 27.33 8.96
C TYR A 37 -14.72 25.93 8.47
N TYR A 38 -15.93 25.80 7.91
CA TYR A 38 -16.37 24.51 7.37
C TYR A 38 -15.55 24.04 6.16
N LEU A 39 -15.16 24.94 5.28
CA LEU A 39 -14.25 24.62 4.16
C LEU A 39 -12.89 24.14 4.67
N TRP A 40 -12.35 24.78 5.71
CA TRP A 40 -11.10 24.35 6.34
C TRP A 40 -11.23 22.98 6.99
N VAL A 41 -12.32 22.70 7.70
CA VAL A 41 -12.60 21.38 8.30
C VAL A 41 -12.75 20.32 7.21
N LEU A 42 -13.49 20.63 6.13
CA LEU A 42 -13.65 19.73 4.99
C LEU A 42 -12.31 19.42 4.32
N TYR A 43 -11.46 20.44 4.12
CA TYR A 43 -10.11 20.25 3.59
C TYR A 43 -9.29 19.30 4.49
N LYS A 44 -9.34 19.49 5.81
CA LYS A 44 -8.66 18.59 6.76
C LYS A 44 -9.23 17.17 6.76
N ALA A 45 -10.50 17.02 6.54
CA ALA A 45 -11.15 15.70 6.46
C ALA A 45 -10.77 14.95 5.17
N VAL A 46 -10.64 15.65 4.05
CA VAL A 46 -10.26 15.05 2.75
C VAL A 46 -8.75 14.79 2.65
N THR A 47 -7.94 15.57 3.37
CA THR A 47 -6.47 15.41 3.41
C THR A 47 -5.98 15.02 4.81
N PRO A 48 -6.38 13.88 5.37
CA PRO A 48 -5.97 13.49 6.70
C PRO A 48 -4.47 13.17 6.70
N ASN A 49 -3.69 13.97 7.41
CA ASN A 49 -2.29 13.66 7.69
C ASN A 49 -2.23 12.62 8.81
N VAL A 50 -2.68 11.40 8.49
CA VAL A 50 -2.71 10.29 9.42
C VAL A 50 -1.52 9.36 9.20
N SER A 51 -1.10 8.66 10.25
CA SER A 51 -0.03 7.68 10.17
C SER A 51 -0.33 6.59 9.14
N ILE A 52 0.71 6.00 8.56
CA ILE A 52 0.58 4.87 7.63
C ILE A 52 -0.22 3.74 8.29
N ALA A 53 0.03 3.54 9.57
CA ALA A 53 -0.66 2.59 10.40
C ALA A 53 -2.18 2.82 10.44
N TYR A 54 -2.63 4.06 10.66
CA TYR A 54 -4.05 4.41 10.64
C TYR A 54 -4.66 4.19 9.24
N LYS A 55 -3.94 4.51 8.17
CA LYS A 55 -4.38 4.24 6.79
C LYS A 55 -4.56 2.75 6.54
N ALA A 56 -3.64 1.93 6.99
CA ALA A 56 -3.71 0.48 6.84
C ALA A 56 -4.89 -0.08 7.63
N TYR A 57 -5.15 0.34 8.83
CA TYR A 57 -6.17 -0.22 9.71
C TYR A 57 -7.58 0.31 9.43
N TYR A 58 -7.79 1.61 9.33
CA TYR A 58 -9.14 2.19 9.27
C TYR A 58 -9.62 2.54 7.87
N ILE A 59 -8.71 2.95 6.97
CA ILE A 59 -9.13 3.43 5.64
C ILE A 59 -9.12 2.30 4.61
N LYS A 60 -8.14 1.40 4.70
CA LYS A 60 -7.96 0.31 3.72
C LYS A 60 -8.52 -1.04 4.15
N ASN A 61 -9.22 -1.11 5.23
CA ASN A 61 -9.98 -2.26 5.72
C ASN A 61 -9.20 -3.53 6.11
N GLN A 62 -8.19 -3.48 6.75
CA GLN A 62 -7.13 -3.58 7.06
C GLN A 62 -6.45 -4.76 7.67
N THR A 63 -5.60 -4.75 8.53
CA THR A 63 -4.82 -5.85 9.07
C THR A 63 -5.53 -6.46 10.26
N LEU A 64 -5.66 -7.76 10.32
CA LEU A 64 -6.28 -8.46 11.43
C LEU A 64 -5.41 -8.39 12.70
N PHE A 65 -4.10 -8.40 12.52
CA PHE A 65 -3.13 -8.52 13.61
C PHE A 65 -2.39 -7.23 13.94
N TRP A 66 -2.56 -6.19 13.14
CA TRP A 66 -1.89 -4.93 13.39
C TRP A 66 -2.64 -4.10 14.43
N GLN A 67 -1.89 -3.61 15.43
CA GLN A 67 -2.44 -2.76 16.48
C GLN A 67 -2.12 -1.28 16.20
N PRO A 68 -3.07 -0.35 16.43
CA PRO A 68 -2.91 1.08 16.09
C PRO A 68 -1.72 1.78 16.75
N LYS A 69 -1.18 1.24 17.84
CA LYS A 69 -0.05 1.78 18.60
C LYS A 69 1.31 1.18 18.20
N GLN A 70 1.33 0.20 17.32
CA GLN A 70 2.58 -0.36 16.85
C GLN A 70 3.27 0.58 15.86
N PRO A 71 4.61 0.66 15.89
CA PRO A 71 5.36 1.41 14.90
C PRO A 71 5.11 0.86 13.51
N THR A 72 5.43 1.65 12.52
CA THR A 72 5.27 1.32 11.10
C THR A 72 5.85 -0.05 10.77
N LEU A 73 5.09 -0.82 10.00
CA LEU A 73 5.45 -2.13 9.48
C LEU A 73 6.63 -2.02 8.51
N ALA A 74 7.85 -2.14 9.02
CA ALA A 74 9.05 -2.06 8.20
C ALA A 74 9.50 -3.47 7.82
N LEU A 75 9.37 -3.83 6.54
CA LEU A 75 9.93 -5.05 5.98
C LEU A 75 11.34 -4.76 5.47
N THR A 76 12.33 -5.42 6.05
CA THR A 76 13.70 -5.38 5.55
C THR A 76 13.91 -6.56 4.61
N ILE A 77 14.28 -6.30 3.37
CA ILE A 77 14.58 -7.38 2.41
C ILE A 77 16.08 -7.68 2.52
N PRO A 78 16.50 -8.95 2.69
CA PRO A 78 15.70 -10.18 2.70
C PRO A 78 14.85 -10.36 3.97
N SER A 79 13.69 -10.98 3.83
CA SER A 79 12.78 -11.25 4.94
C SER A 79 12.03 -12.56 4.70
N SER A 80 11.78 -13.28 5.77
CA SER A 80 10.96 -14.49 5.79
C SER A 80 9.82 -14.30 6.78
N LEU A 81 8.60 -14.47 6.32
CA LEU A 81 7.38 -14.39 7.13
C LEU A 81 6.88 -15.81 7.39
N ASP A 82 6.99 -16.23 8.65
CA ASP A 82 6.42 -17.50 9.10
C ASP A 82 4.91 -17.32 9.38
N MET A 83 4.09 -17.96 8.56
CA MET A 83 2.63 -17.85 8.63
C MET A 83 2.02 -18.65 9.79
N ALA A 84 2.80 -19.51 10.46
CA ALA A 84 2.40 -20.17 11.69
C ALA A 84 2.32 -19.19 12.87
N THR A 85 3.05 -18.09 12.81
CA THR A 85 3.08 -17.08 13.87
C THR A 85 2.04 -15.98 13.63
N LYS A 86 1.87 -15.09 14.60
CA LYS A 86 1.08 -13.87 14.41
C LYS A 86 1.84 -12.93 13.48
N VAL A 87 1.37 -12.78 12.26
CA VAL A 87 1.91 -11.84 11.28
C VAL A 87 1.09 -10.55 11.34
N PRO A 88 1.63 -9.45 11.90
CA PRO A 88 0.86 -8.23 12.16
C PRO A 88 0.54 -7.41 10.91
N TYR A 89 0.78 -7.97 9.73
CA TYR A 89 0.69 -7.28 8.45
C TYR A 89 -0.41 -7.80 7.55
N LEU A 90 -1.13 -8.83 7.98
CA LEU A 90 -2.15 -9.47 7.15
C LEU A 90 -3.42 -8.62 7.08
N SER A 91 -4.07 -8.63 5.92
CA SER A 91 -5.41 -8.09 5.79
C SER A 91 -6.40 -8.95 6.56
N ARG A 92 -7.51 -8.34 6.99
CA ARG A 92 -8.58 -9.07 7.67
C ARG A 92 -9.28 -10.06 6.74
N ALA A 93 -9.40 -9.71 5.47
CA ALA A 93 -10.05 -10.55 4.48
C ALA A 93 -9.09 -11.60 3.93
N GLY A 94 -9.61 -12.76 3.65
CA GLY A 94 -8.93 -13.85 2.95
C GLY A 94 -8.17 -14.82 3.86
N TRP A 95 -7.60 -14.34 4.95
CA TRP A 95 -6.81 -15.16 5.87
C TRP A 95 -7.63 -15.68 7.03
N GLU A 96 -7.37 -16.93 7.41
CA GLU A 96 -7.84 -17.45 8.70
C GLU A 96 -7.12 -16.78 9.87
N GLU A 97 -7.82 -16.61 10.99
CA GLU A 97 -7.30 -15.94 12.17
C GLU A 97 -6.16 -16.76 12.80
N ASP A 98 -6.36 -18.04 12.92
CA ASP A 98 -5.40 -18.96 13.51
C ASP A 98 -4.65 -19.76 12.45
N ALA A 99 -3.42 -20.12 12.77
CA ALA A 99 -2.63 -21.02 11.97
C ALA A 99 -2.92 -22.48 12.38
N ASP A 100 -3.06 -23.36 11.41
CA ASP A 100 -3.19 -24.79 11.62
C ASP A 100 -2.02 -25.52 10.98
N ASN A 101 -1.47 -26.54 11.67
CA ASN A 101 -0.37 -27.38 11.17
C ASN A 101 0.84 -26.58 10.64
N ASN A 102 1.25 -25.54 11.34
CA ASN A 102 2.35 -24.64 10.93
C ASN A 102 2.11 -23.92 9.60
N ALA A 103 0.87 -23.69 9.25
CA ALA A 103 0.48 -22.93 8.07
C ALA A 103 -0.77 -22.11 8.34
N ARG A 104 -0.95 -21.04 7.60
CA ARG A 104 -2.15 -20.22 7.65
C ARG A 104 -2.96 -20.43 6.38
N LEU A 105 -4.25 -20.62 6.56
CA LEU A 105 -5.16 -20.84 5.45
C LEU A 105 -5.51 -19.49 4.78
N LEU A 106 -5.38 -19.47 3.46
CA LEU A 106 -5.84 -18.41 2.59
C LEU A 106 -7.06 -18.94 1.81
N ASN A 107 -8.24 -18.40 2.11
CA ASN A 107 -9.52 -18.87 1.55
C ASN A 107 -9.90 -18.17 0.24
N SER A 108 -9.38 -16.96 0.03
CA SER A 108 -9.67 -16.12 -1.13
C SER A 108 -8.54 -15.11 -1.36
N THR A 109 -8.82 -13.91 -1.83
CA THR A 109 -7.83 -12.83 -1.89
C THR A 109 -7.36 -12.42 -0.50
N GLY A 110 -6.10 -12.67 -0.18
CA GLY A 110 -5.46 -12.24 1.06
C GLY A 110 -4.40 -11.19 0.84
N GLY A 111 -4.42 -10.16 1.67
CA GLY A 111 -3.48 -9.04 1.57
C GLY A 111 -2.40 -9.04 2.65
N LEU A 112 -1.27 -8.44 2.32
CA LEU A 112 -0.14 -8.16 3.20
C LEU A 112 0.23 -6.68 3.04
N TYR A 113 0.29 -5.94 4.15
CA TYR A 113 0.64 -4.52 4.17
C TYR A 113 2.01 -4.32 4.82
N PHE A 114 2.91 -3.63 4.14
CA PHE A 114 4.25 -3.37 4.66
C PHE A 114 4.84 -2.07 4.10
N THR A 115 5.93 -1.62 4.67
CA THR A 115 6.78 -0.57 4.11
C THR A 115 8.18 -1.13 3.88
N VAL A 116 8.88 -0.63 2.87
CA VAL A 116 10.28 -0.98 2.62
C VAL A 116 11.13 0.29 2.77
N PRO A 117 11.67 0.57 3.97
CA PRO A 117 12.38 1.82 4.25
C PRO A 117 13.60 2.05 3.36
N LYS A 118 14.29 0.95 3.00
CA LYS A 118 15.48 0.95 2.15
C LYS A 118 15.29 -0.06 1.03
N ALA A 119 14.52 0.31 0.01
CA ALA A 119 14.40 -0.50 -1.19
C ALA A 119 15.66 -0.33 -2.05
N GLU A 120 16.30 -1.43 -2.40
CA GLU A 120 17.32 -1.44 -3.43
C GLU A 120 16.66 -1.41 -4.82
N GLN A 121 17.36 -0.84 -5.81
CA GLN A 121 16.90 -0.85 -7.20
C GLN A 121 17.14 -2.23 -7.86
N LYS A 122 16.68 -3.27 -7.19
CA LYS A 122 16.81 -4.67 -7.62
C LYS A 122 15.44 -5.31 -7.62
N ASN A 123 15.22 -6.23 -8.55
CA ASN A 123 14.02 -7.04 -8.55
C ASN A 123 13.95 -7.88 -7.28
N ILE A 124 12.73 -8.08 -6.79
CA ILE A 124 12.49 -8.90 -5.61
C ILE A 124 12.13 -10.31 -6.09
N HIS A 125 12.81 -11.29 -5.57
CA HIS A 125 12.45 -12.69 -5.69
C HIS A 125 11.50 -13.05 -4.55
N LEU A 126 10.29 -13.40 -4.90
CA LEU A 126 9.25 -13.84 -3.97
C LEU A 126 9.15 -15.35 -4.02
N THR A 127 9.23 -15.98 -2.85
CA THR A 127 9.02 -17.43 -2.69
C THR A 127 7.88 -17.65 -1.71
N VAL A 128 6.91 -18.47 -2.09
CA VAL A 128 5.78 -18.88 -1.23
C VAL A 128 5.82 -20.38 -1.04
N SER A 129 5.97 -20.80 0.22
CA SER A 129 5.98 -22.20 0.62
C SER A 129 4.61 -22.64 1.12
N LEU A 130 4.09 -23.72 0.56
CA LEU A 130 2.78 -24.28 0.84
C LEU A 130 2.85 -25.53 1.70
N SER A 131 1.76 -25.90 2.34
CA SER A 131 1.64 -27.21 3.02
C SER A 131 1.42 -28.36 2.05
N THR A 132 0.71 -28.10 0.94
CA THR A 132 0.37 -29.07 -0.09
C THR A 132 0.83 -28.60 -1.46
N PRO A 133 1.22 -29.50 -2.36
CA PRO A 133 1.60 -29.12 -3.71
C PRO A 133 0.45 -28.43 -4.44
N LEU A 134 0.79 -27.35 -5.14
CA LEU A 134 -0.13 -26.68 -6.05
C LEU A 134 0.51 -26.64 -7.44
N SER A 135 -0.19 -27.16 -8.43
CA SER A 135 0.26 -27.19 -9.82
C SER A 135 -0.25 -25.99 -10.64
N THR A 136 -1.21 -25.25 -10.11
CA THR A 136 -1.79 -24.09 -10.79
C THR A 136 -1.09 -22.81 -10.34
N PRO A 137 -0.81 -21.89 -11.28
CA PRO A 137 -0.25 -20.59 -10.92
C PRO A 137 -1.30 -19.75 -10.17
N LEU A 138 -0.83 -18.85 -9.29
CA LEU A 138 -1.67 -17.89 -8.55
C LEU A 138 -1.38 -16.47 -9.01
N ASN A 139 -2.43 -15.67 -9.11
CA ASN A 139 -2.26 -14.25 -9.39
C ASN A 139 -1.81 -13.51 -8.12
N ILE A 140 -0.92 -12.56 -8.32
CA ILE A 140 -0.44 -11.66 -7.26
C ILE A 140 -0.52 -10.22 -7.74
N HIS A 141 -0.75 -9.34 -6.79
CA HIS A 141 -0.72 -7.90 -7.04
C HIS A 141 0.18 -7.22 -6.01
N LEU A 142 0.94 -6.25 -6.45
CA LEU A 142 1.69 -5.35 -5.57
C LEU A 142 1.41 -3.91 -6.00
N ASN A 143 0.63 -3.19 -5.20
CA ASN A 143 0.13 -1.85 -5.54
C ASN A 143 -0.67 -1.85 -6.85
N GLN A 144 -0.07 -1.34 -7.94
CA GLN A 144 -0.68 -1.34 -9.28
C GLN A 144 -0.09 -2.41 -10.21
N TRP A 145 0.98 -3.07 -9.80
CA TRP A 145 1.60 -4.13 -10.58
C TRP A 145 0.90 -5.47 -10.36
N THR A 146 0.81 -6.25 -11.43
CA THR A 146 0.25 -7.60 -11.39
C THR A 146 1.28 -8.60 -11.90
N GLY A 147 1.30 -9.77 -11.30
CA GLY A 147 2.19 -10.86 -11.66
C GLY A 147 1.59 -12.22 -11.34
N VAL A 148 2.39 -13.25 -11.52
CA VAL A 148 1.96 -14.63 -11.33
C VAL A 148 3.01 -15.37 -10.51
N LEU A 149 2.56 -16.06 -9.46
CA LEU A 149 3.34 -17.08 -8.74
C LEU A 149 3.27 -18.39 -9.52
N THR A 150 4.41 -18.89 -9.96
CA THR A 150 4.52 -20.12 -10.73
C THR A 150 5.08 -21.24 -9.87
N PRO A 151 4.55 -22.47 -10.00
CA PRO A 151 5.10 -23.66 -9.35
C PRO A 151 6.54 -23.89 -9.80
N THR A 152 7.39 -24.33 -8.86
CA THR A 152 8.77 -24.73 -9.13
C THR A 152 8.90 -26.25 -9.16
N THR A 153 10.10 -26.72 -9.51
CA THR A 153 10.46 -28.16 -9.39
C THR A 153 10.53 -28.63 -7.94
N GLN A 154 10.69 -27.70 -6.98
CA GLN A 154 10.57 -28.03 -5.57
C GLN A 154 9.09 -28.16 -5.22
N ALA A 155 8.75 -29.32 -4.66
CA ALA A 155 7.39 -29.57 -4.21
C ALA A 155 6.94 -28.48 -3.22
N ASN A 156 5.71 -28.04 -3.36
CA ASN A 156 5.06 -27.07 -2.47
C ASN A 156 5.66 -25.65 -2.50
N THR A 157 6.40 -25.26 -3.54
CA THR A 157 7.01 -23.95 -3.65
C THR A 157 6.57 -23.23 -4.91
N LEU A 158 6.09 -21.99 -4.73
CA LEU A 158 5.76 -21.09 -5.83
C LEU A 158 6.74 -19.91 -5.81
N VAL A 159 7.08 -19.40 -6.99
CA VAL A 159 7.98 -18.25 -7.12
C VAL A 159 7.45 -17.21 -8.08
N ALA A 160 7.84 -15.96 -7.83
CA ALA A 160 7.61 -14.84 -8.74
C ALA A 160 8.79 -13.86 -8.68
N SER A 161 9.01 -13.14 -9.76
CA SER A 161 9.93 -12.00 -9.79
C SER A 161 9.12 -10.72 -9.85
N ILE A 162 9.31 -9.87 -8.85
CA ILE A 162 8.63 -8.57 -8.72
C ILE A 162 9.63 -7.49 -9.15
N PRO A 163 9.33 -6.68 -10.16
CA PRO A 163 10.23 -5.63 -10.59
C PRO A 163 10.31 -4.53 -9.54
N TYR A 164 11.49 -3.92 -9.36
CA TYR A 164 11.69 -2.90 -8.33
C TYR A 164 10.76 -1.69 -8.46
N ASN A 165 10.33 -1.35 -9.67
CA ASN A 165 9.41 -0.25 -9.94
C ASN A 165 7.95 -0.54 -9.53
N ALA A 166 7.63 -1.77 -9.14
CA ALA A 166 6.35 -2.11 -8.53
C ALA A 166 6.23 -1.57 -7.08
N LEU A 167 7.37 -1.31 -6.42
CA LEU A 167 7.41 -0.69 -5.11
C LEU A 167 7.17 0.83 -5.23
N ILE A 168 6.36 1.36 -4.31
CA ILE A 168 6.22 2.80 -4.14
C ILE A 168 7.43 3.29 -3.34
N ALA A 169 8.14 4.29 -3.83
CA ALA A 169 9.36 4.80 -3.22
C ALA A 169 9.15 5.38 -1.81
N GLY A 170 10.20 5.35 -1.00
CA GLY A 170 10.20 5.87 0.37
C GLY A 170 9.49 4.96 1.36
N ASN A 171 9.09 5.51 2.51
CA ASN A 171 8.34 4.79 3.55
C ASN A 171 6.84 4.64 3.22
N ALA A 172 6.49 4.54 1.94
CA ALA A 172 5.11 4.37 1.53
C ALA A 172 4.59 2.97 1.87
N LEU A 173 3.30 2.89 2.19
CA LEU A 173 2.66 1.62 2.45
C LEU A 173 2.52 0.83 1.15
N GLN A 174 3.10 -0.37 1.13
CA GLN A 174 2.93 -1.34 0.07
C GLN A 174 1.71 -2.21 0.36
N HIS A 175 0.96 -2.54 -0.66
CA HIS A 175 -0.14 -3.48 -0.58
C HIS A 175 0.11 -4.65 -1.54
N PHE A 176 0.40 -5.80 -0.97
CA PHE A 176 0.59 -7.06 -1.68
C PHE A 176 -0.63 -7.95 -1.46
N THR A 177 -1.11 -8.61 -2.51
CA THR A 177 -2.20 -9.59 -2.41
C THR A 177 -1.88 -10.85 -3.19
N ILE A 178 -2.40 -11.97 -2.70
CA ILE A 178 -2.42 -13.27 -3.39
C ILE A 178 -3.87 -13.64 -3.62
N ASP A 179 -4.22 -13.96 -4.86
CA ASP A 179 -5.57 -14.38 -5.23
C ASP A 179 -5.60 -15.90 -5.40
N THR A 180 -6.55 -16.53 -4.74
CA THR A 180 -6.82 -17.96 -4.91
C THR A 180 -8.30 -18.21 -5.12
N THR A 181 -8.62 -19.22 -5.93
CA THR A 181 -9.99 -19.69 -6.17
C THR A 181 -10.40 -20.84 -5.25
N SER A 182 -9.43 -21.44 -4.57
CA SER A 182 -9.63 -22.52 -3.58
C SER A 182 -8.75 -22.27 -2.37
N PRO A 183 -9.13 -22.74 -1.18
CA PRO A 183 -8.31 -22.58 0.02
C PRO A 183 -6.94 -23.21 -0.14
N ILE A 184 -5.90 -22.46 0.22
CA ILE A 184 -4.50 -22.91 0.22
C ILE A 184 -3.85 -22.64 1.57
N ALA A 185 -3.02 -23.55 2.05
CA ALA A 185 -2.31 -23.40 3.33
C ALA A 185 -0.87 -22.95 3.08
N ILE A 186 -0.55 -21.72 3.47
CA ILE A 186 0.75 -21.08 3.28
C ILE A 186 1.57 -21.20 4.56
N LYS A 187 2.81 -21.69 4.43
CA LYS A 187 3.77 -21.81 5.54
C LYS A 187 4.66 -20.59 5.66
N HIS A 188 5.30 -20.20 4.57
CA HIS A 188 6.25 -19.08 4.56
C HIS A 188 6.03 -18.21 3.33
N ILE A 189 6.30 -16.92 3.49
CA ILE A 189 6.40 -15.96 2.40
C ILE A 189 7.77 -15.29 2.54
N ASP A 190 8.65 -15.52 1.58
CA ASP A 190 10.02 -15.05 1.59
C ASP A 190 10.23 -13.99 0.52
N PHE A 191 10.80 -12.86 0.93
CA PHE A 191 11.21 -11.78 0.04
C PHE A 191 12.74 -11.69 0.06
N SER A 192 13.37 -11.83 -1.10
CA SER A 192 14.81 -11.63 -1.27
C SER A 192 15.08 -10.76 -2.49
N TYR A 193 16.23 -10.13 -2.56
CA TYR A 193 16.64 -9.48 -3.80
C TYR A 193 17.13 -10.56 -4.78
N GLN A 194 16.69 -10.44 -6.03
CA GLN A 194 17.20 -11.27 -7.10
C GLN A 194 18.68 -10.94 -7.27
N GLU A 195 19.57 -11.88 -6.97
CA GLU A 195 20.97 -11.77 -7.33
C GLU A 195 21.03 -11.60 -8.84
N GLY A 196 21.69 -10.55 -9.30
CA GLY A 196 21.91 -10.34 -10.72
C GLY A 196 22.57 -11.60 -11.25
N ALA A 197 21.90 -12.28 -12.18
CA ALA A 197 22.56 -13.29 -12.98
C ALA A 197 23.71 -12.55 -13.68
N LEU A 198 24.89 -12.61 -13.06
CA LEU A 198 26.13 -12.36 -13.78
C LEU A 198 26.07 -13.33 -14.93
N ALA A 199 25.81 -12.78 -16.13
CA ALA A 199 25.83 -13.53 -17.35
C ALA A 199 27.19 -14.21 -17.42
N HIS A 200 27.26 -15.46 -17.02
CA HIS A 200 28.28 -16.37 -17.49
C HIS A 200 28.05 -16.51 -19.00
N GLN A 201 28.41 -15.47 -19.74
CA GLN A 201 28.80 -15.66 -21.11
C GLN A 201 30.06 -16.52 -21.05
N THR A 202 29.85 -17.81 -21.08
CA THR A 202 30.89 -18.77 -21.46
C THR A 202 31.25 -18.39 -22.91
N ILE A 203 32.31 -17.59 -23.05
CA ILE A 203 32.95 -17.38 -24.34
C ILE A 203 33.52 -18.75 -24.68
N THR A 204 32.75 -19.52 -25.40
CA THR A 204 33.27 -20.70 -26.09
C THR A 204 34.11 -20.14 -27.24
N ALA A 205 35.38 -19.87 -26.96
CA ALA A 205 36.37 -19.62 -27.99
C ALA A 205 36.45 -20.87 -28.84
N SER A 206 35.74 -20.89 -29.94
CA SER A 206 35.96 -21.89 -30.99
C SER A 206 37.34 -21.66 -31.57
N HIS A 207 38.30 -22.40 -31.04
CA HIS A 207 39.62 -22.49 -31.63
C HIS A 207 39.47 -23.38 -32.88
N SER A 208 39.18 -22.75 -34.02
CA SER A 208 39.31 -23.40 -35.33
C SER A 208 40.80 -23.57 -35.63
N GLN A 209 41.31 -24.81 -35.34
CA GLN A 209 42.58 -25.26 -35.88
C GLN A 209 42.44 -25.40 -37.41
N ASP A 210 43.02 -24.45 -38.08
CA ASP A 210 43.30 -24.51 -39.50
C ASP A 210 44.47 -25.53 -39.72
N SER A 211 44.11 -26.74 -40.09
CA SER A 211 45.08 -27.77 -40.49
C SER A 211 45.21 -27.77 -41.99
N SER A 212 46.13 -26.94 -42.52
CA SER A 212 46.57 -27.01 -43.92
C SER A 212 47.33 -28.34 -44.17
N PRO A 213 47.03 -29.09 -45.24
CA PRO A 213 47.78 -30.24 -45.62
C PRO A 213 49.11 -29.87 -46.30
N VAL A 214 50.21 -30.35 -45.78
CA VAL A 214 51.54 -30.29 -46.43
C VAL A 214 51.54 -31.24 -47.59
N VAL A 215 51.69 -30.71 -48.80
CA VAL A 215 51.97 -31.49 -50.01
C VAL A 215 53.48 -31.62 -50.15
N ASN A 216 53.98 -32.85 -50.06
CA ASN A 216 55.36 -33.20 -50.40
C ASN A 216 55.45 -33.54 -51.90
N HIS A 217 56.37 -32.87 -52.58
CA HIS A 217 57.00 -33.33 -53.82
C HIS A 217 58.42 -33.77 -53.50
#